data_3a045afaa972e14a070d07462fc90bd9
#
_entry.id   3a045afaa972e14a070d07462fc90bd9
#
_cell.length_a   1.000
_cell.length_b   1.000
_cell.length_c   1.000
_cell.angle_alpha   90.00
_cell.angle_beta   90.00
_cell.angle_gamma   90.00
#
_symmetry.space_group_name_H-M   'P 1'
#
loop_
_entity.id
_entity.type
_entity.pdbx_description
1 polymer ?
#
loop_
_entity_poly.entity_id
_entity_poly.type
_entity_poly.pdbx_seq_one_letter_code
_entity_poly.pdbx_strand_id
1 'polypeptide(L)'
;MATKNTTERINFATSKLGTDYPDFLDIQVKSFQDFFQLQTKAEERGEEGLYKTFMDNFPITDTRNQFVLEFLDYFVDPPRYSIQECIERGLTHSVPLKARLKLFCTDPEHEDFETIVQDVYLGTIPYMTNSGTFVINGAERVVVSQLHRSPGVFFGQSFHANGTKLYSARVIPFKGSWIEFATDIN
;
A
#
# COMPACT_ATOMS: atom_id res chain seq x y z
N MET A 1 10.08 66.76 -28.00
CA MET A 1 9.87 65.71 -26.99
C MET A 1 10.14 64.38 -27.66
N ALA A 2 11.24 63.73 -27.35
CA ALA A 2 11.62 62.46 -27.94
C ALA A 2 11.02 61.33 -27.07
N THR A 3 10.08 60.59 -27.63
CA THR A 3 9.54 59.41 -27.04
C THR A 3 10.60 58.33 -26.98
N LYS A 4 11.07 58.00 -25.75
CA LYS A 4 11.93 56.85 -25.51
C LYS A 4 11.10 55.59 -25.80
N ASN A 5 11.29 54.98 -26.97
CA ASN A 5 10.90 53.60 -27.19
C ASN A 5 11.77 52.69 -26.31
N THR A 6 11.33 52.41 -25.10
CA THR A 6 11.89 51.35 -24.31
C THR A 6 11.40 50.00 -24.90
N THR A 7 12.23 49.39 -25.71
CA THR A 7 12.04 48.01 -26.12
C THR A 7 12.15 47.15 -24.89
N GLU A 8 11.03 46.59 -24.43
CA GLU A 8 10.98 45.65 -23.32
C GLU A 8 11.75 44.38 -23.73
N ARG A 9 12.76 44.07 -23.00
CA ARG A 9 13.60 42.89 -23.25
C ARG A 9 12.90 41.66 -22.73
N ILE A 10 12.39 40.81 -23.66
CA ILE A 10 11.78 39.54 -23.29
C ILE A 10 12.89 38.51 -22.97
N ASN A 11 12.85 37.97 -21.79
CA ASN A 11 13.75 36.90 -21.39
C ASN A 11 13.12 35.51 -21.64
N PHE A 12 13.65 34.81 -22.63
CA PHE A 12 13.17 33.47 -23.00
C PHE A 12 13.83 32.35 -22.17
N ALA A 13 14.76 32.68 -21.25
CA ALA A 13 15.41 31.68 -20.40
C ALA A 13 14.51 31.15 -19.26
N THR A 14 13.44 31.86 -18.93
CA THR A 14 12.44 31.47 -17.95
C THR A 14 11.09 31.33 -18.64
N SER A 15 10.86 30.24 -19.35
CA SER A 15 9.50 29.87 -19.75
C SER A 15 8.78 29.32 -18.52
N LYS A 16 7.68 29.93 -18.13
CA LYS A 16 6.74 29.27 -17.20
C LYS A 16 6.12 28.10 -17.96
N LEU A 17 6.49 26.88 -17.57
CA LEU A 17 5.79 25.71 -18.03
C LEU A 17 4.33 25.83 -17.58
N GLY A 18 3.39 25.64 -18.47
CA GLY A 18 1.95 25.72 -18.18
C GLY A 18 1.46 24.57 -17.27
N THR A 19 2.31 23.60 -16.98
CA THR A 19 2.05 22.44 -16.12
C THR A 19 3.28 22.16 -15.27
N ASP A 20 3.07 21.90 -14.00
CA ASP A 20 4.14 21.43 -13.12
C ASP A 20 4.57 20.02 -13.53
N TYR A 21 5.86 19.72 -13.44
CA TYR A 21 6.34 18.36 -13.62
C TYR A 21 5.86 17.50 -12.48
N PRO A 22 5.32 16.29 -12.76
CA PRO A 22 5.01 15.34 -11.68
C PRO A 22 6.30 14.93 -10.97
N ASP A 23 6.22 14.75 -9.66
CA ASP A 23 7.30 14.14 -8.90
C ASP A 23 7.42 12.66 -9.30
N PHE A 24 8.59 12.26 -9.79
CA PHE A 24 8.83 10.88 -10.23
C PHE A 24 8.87 9.87 -9.06
N LEU A 25 9.02 10.35 -7.83
CA LEU A 25 9.00 9.53 -6.62
C LEU A 25 7.60 9.39 -6.03
N ASP A 26 6.63 10.17 -6.49
CA ASP A 26 5.26 10.20 -5.95
C ASP A 26 4.61 8.82 -5.91
N ILE A 27 4.82 8.00 -6.94
CA ILE A 27 4.22 6.66 -7.03
C ILE A 27 4.61 5.81 -5.82
N GLN A 28 5.89 5.83 -5.45
CA GLN A 28 6.41 5.04 -4.33
C GLN A 28 6.08 5.67 -2.99
N VAL A 29 6.29 6.97 -2.86
CA VAL A 29 6.08 7.71 -1.60
C VAL A 29 4.60 7.73 -1.22
N LYS A 30 3.71 8.07 -2.16
CA LYS A 30 2.26 8.06 -1.91
C LYS A 30 1.75 6.67 -1.57
N SER A 31 2.13 5.65 -2.35
CA SER A 31 1.75 4.26 -2.07
C SER A 31 2.13 3.81 -0.67
N PHE A 32 3.30 4.24 -0.17
CA PHE A 32 3.75 3.92 1.17
C PHE A 32 3.00 4.73 2.25
N GLN A 33 2.71 6.01 1.97
CA GLN A 33 1.89 6.84 2.84
C GLN A 33 0.47 6.32 2.96
N ASP A 34 -0.14 5.92 1.84
CA ASP A 34 -1.48 5.33 1.79
C ASP A 34 -1.53 3.98 2.51
N PHE A 35 -0.45 3.19 2.42
CA PHE A 35 -0.32 1.95 3.16
C PHE A 35 -0.35 2.16 4.68
N PHE A 36 0.44 3.12 5.17
CA PHE A 36 0.55 3.35 6.61
C PHE A 36 -0.48 4.31 7.18
N GLN A 37 -0.97 5.27 6.43
CA GLN A 37 -1.94 6.30 6.85
C GLN A 37 -1.62 6.95 8.22
N LEU A 38 -0.35 7.15 8.56
CA LEU A 38 0.07 7.63 9.88
C LEU A 38 -0.30 9.09 10.15
N GLN A 39 -0.47 9.89 9.10
CA GLN A 39 -0.82 11.30 9.21
C GLN A 39 -2.33 11.51 9.41
N THR A 40 -3.12 10.46 9.20
CA THR A 40 -4.59 10.50 9.29
C THR A 40 -5.02 9.96 10.65
N LYS A 41 -5.99 10.61 11.28
CA LYS A 41 -6.57 10.13 12.53
C LYS A 41 -7.27 8.80 12.32
N ALA A 42 -7.34 7.96 13.35
CA ALA A 42 -7.95 6.63 13.29
C ALA A 42 -9.36 6.62 12.69
N GLU A 43 -10.17 7.64 13.02
CA GLU A 43 -11.55 7.76 12.56
C GLU A 43 -11.70 8.18 11.08
N GLU A 44 -10.64 8.77 10.50
CA GLU A 44 -10.62 9.32 9.14
C GLU A 44 -9.83 8.42 8.18
N ARG A 45 -9.27 7.30 8.67
CA ARG A 45 -8.49 6.38 7.83
C ARG A 45 -9.35 5.68 6.81
N GLY A 46 -8.87 5.63 5.57
CA GLY A 46 -9.52 4.88 4.50
C GLY A 46 -9.39 3.36 4.70
N GLU A 47 -10.36 2.61 4.18
CA GLU A 47 -10.33 1.14 4.17
C GLU A 47 -9.29 0.60 3.17
N GLU A 48 -8.02 0.97 3.36
CA GLU A 48 -6.90 0.60 2.50
C GLU A 48 -5.68 0.23 3.34
N GLY A 49 -4.72 -0.44 2.70
CA GLY A 49 -3.41 -0.73 3.27
C GLY A 49 -3.44 -1.53 4.58
N LEU A 50 -2.66 -1.06 5.55
CA LEU A 50 -2.51 -1.74 6.84
C LEU A 50 -3.78 -1.70 7.69
N TYR A 51 -4.52 -0.58 7.65
CA TYR A 51 -5.77 -0.44 8.39
C TYR A 51 -6.80 -1.47 7.96
N LYS A 52 -7.00 -1.63 6.65
CA LYS A 52 -7.90 -2.65 6.11
C LYS A 52 -7.51 -4.06 6.55
N THR A 53 -6.21 -4.36 6.53
CA THR A 53 -5.72 -5.67 6.97
C THR A 53 -6.10 -5.97 8.41
N PHE A 54 -6.04 -4.98 9.29
CA PHE A 54 -6.51 -5.14 10.67
C PHE A 54 -8.03 -5.30 10.73
N MET A 55 -8.78 -4.47 10.04
CA MET A 55 -10.24 -4.54 10.05
C MET A 55 -10.77 -5.87 9.51
N ASP A 56 -10.13 -6.45 8.49
CA ASP A 56 -10.51 -7.75 7.91
C ASP A 56 -10.23 -8.93 8.86
N ASN A 57 -9.26 -8.79 9.77
CA ASN A 57 -8.88 -9.85 10.71
C ASN A 57 -9.51 -9.71 12.09
N PHE A 58 -10.02 -8.55 12.45
CA PHE A 58 -10.67 -8.28 13.72
C PHE A 58 -12.16 -8.00 13.52
N PRO A 59 -13.01 -8.28 14.52
CA PRO A 59 -12.72 -8.82 15.84
C PRO A 59 -12.38 -10.32 15.83
N ILE A 60 -11.52 -10.74 16.75
CA ILE A 60 -11.22 -12.15 16.99
C ILE A 60 -12.04 -12.60 18.19
N THR A 61 -12.83 -13.67 17.99
CA THR A 61 -13.65 -14.25 19.05
C THR A 61 -13.14 -15.64 19.45
N ASP A 62 -13.29 -15.97 20.70
CA ASP A 62 -13.01 -17.32 21.18
C ASP A 62 -14.02 -18.33 20.62
N THR A 63 -13.65 -19.59 20.61
CA THR A 63 -14.50 -20.75 20.18
C THR A 63 -15.83 -20.85 20.94
N ARG A 64 -15.90 -20.30 22.16
CA ARG A 64 -17.10 -20.23 22.98
C ARG A 64 -17.84 -18.90 22.90
N ASN A 65 -17.34 -17.95 22.10
CA ASN A 65 -17.85 -16.58 22.00
C ASN A 65 -17.92 -15.81 23.34
N GLN A 66 -17.08 -16.19 24.31
CA GLN A 66 -17.05 -15.55 25.63
C GLN A 66 -16.15 -14.33 25.65
N PHE A 67 -15.01 -14.39 24.94
CA PHE A 67 -14.03 -13.30 24.86
C PHE A 67 -13.96 -12.75 23.45
N VAL A 68 -13.91 -11.44 23.35
CA VAL A 68 -13.77 -10.71 22.08
C VAL A 68 -12.57 -9.79 22.16
N LEU A 69 -11.68 -9.92 21.17
CA LEU A 69 -10.53 -9.05 20.99
C LEU A 69 -10.83 -8.08 19.83
N GLU A 70 -11.00 -6.82 20.16
CA GLU A 70 -11.24 -5.75 19.17
C GLU A 70 -9.95 -4.98 18.87
N PHE A 71 -9.81 -4.59 17.61
CA PHE A 71 -8.79 -3.65 17.17
C PHE A 71 -9.33 -2.22 17.28
N LEU A 72 -8.58 -1.32 17.92
CA LEU A 72 -8.94 0.09 18.06
C LEU A 72 -8.14 0.98 17.13
N ASP A 73 -6.81 0.85 17.15
CA ASP A 73 -5.89 1.67 16.36
C ASP A 73 -4.52 1.01 16.26
N TYR A 74 -3.69 1.51 15.35
CA TYR A 74 -2.27 1.17 15.30
C TYR A 74 -1.43 2.44 15.22
N PHE A 75 -0.21 2.34 15.69
CA PHE A 75 0.78 3.40 15.62
C PHE A 75 2.20 2.82 15.52
N VAL A 76 3.11 3.64 15.09
CA VAL A 76 4.53 3.28 15.00
C VAL A 76 5.34 4.19 15.91
N ASP A 77 6.32 3.60 16.59
CA ASP A 77 7.31 4.37 17.33
C ASP A 77 8.41 4.88 16.38
N PRO A 78 9.15 5.93 16.75
CA PRO A 78 10.29 6.38 15.99
C PRO A 78 11.31 5.25 15.74
N PRO A 79 12.00 5.28 14.59
CA PRO A 79 13.03 4.28 14.29
C PRO A 79 14.16 4.33 15.33
N ARG A 80 14.65 3.16 15.71
CA ARG A 80 15.68 3.03 16.75
C ARG A 80 17.04 3.56 16.32
N TYR A 81 17.34 3.45 15.01
CA TYR A 81 18.59 3.86 14.41
C TYR A 81 18.32 4.80 13.24
N SER A 82 19.22 5.76 13.06
CA SER A 82 19.20 6.64 11.90
C SER A 82 19.51 5.86 10.61
N ILE A 83 19.15 6.43 9.47
CA ILE A 83 19.44 5.84 8.15
C ILE A 83 20.95 5.60 8.00
N GLN A 84 21.75 6.58 8.37
CA GLN A 84 23.22 6.52 8.27
C GLN A 84 23.78 5.37 9.14
N GLU A 85 23.33 5.25 10.38
CA GLU A 85 23.76 4.15 11.26
C GLU A 85 23.37 2.78 10.72
N CYS A 86 22.19 2.69 10.09
CA CYS A 86 21.75 1.43 9.48
C CYS A 86 22.66 1.01 8.31
N ILE A 87 23.10 1.96 7.50
CA ILE A 87 24.02 1.72 6.38
C ILE A 87 25.40 1.28 6.91
N GLU A 88 25.95 2.02 7.87
CA GLU A 88 27.28 1.75 8.43
C GLU A 88 27.36 0.42 9.18
N ARG A 89 26.29 0.05 9.90
CA ARG A 89 26.25 -1.17 10.72
C ARG A 89 25.64 -2.36 10.01
N GLY A 90 25.19 -2.23 8.77
CA GLY A 90 24.51 -3.30 8.04
C GLY A 90 23.14 -3.66 8.61
N LEU A 91 22.41 -2.70 9.19
CA LEU A 91 21.10 -2.90 9.79
C LEU A 91 19.97 -2.52 8.83
N THR A 92 18.75 -2.94 9.17
CA THR A 92 17.53 -2.54 8.47
C THR A 92 16.91 -1.33 9.15
N HIS A 93 16.64 -0.28 8.38
CA HIS A 93 15.89 0.88 8.87
C HIS A 93 14.42 0.53 8.97
N SER A 94 13.92 0.37 10.21
CA SER A 94 12.58 -0.11 10.50
C SER A 94 11.97 0.63 11.69
N VAL A 95 10.65 0.63 11.74
CA VAL A 95 9.85 1.21 12.81
C VAL A 95 9.10 0.11 13.57
N PRO A 96 9.03 0.19 14.90
CA PRO A 96 8.20 -0.70 15.69
C PRO A 96 6.72 -0.43 15.44
N LEU A 97 5.96 -1.46 15.08
CA LEU A 97 4.51 -1.39 14.94
C LEU A 97 3.86 -1.87 16.23
N LYS A 98 2.95 -1.07 16.75
CA LYS A 98 2.08 -1.39 17.88
C LYS A 98 0.63 -1.28 17.49
N ALA A 99 -0.21 -2.15 18.01
CA ALA A 99 -1.65 -2.07 17.88
C ALA A 99 -2.28 -1.86 19.25
N ARG A 100 -3.27 -0.98 19.31
CA ARG A 100 -4.13 -0.81 20.48
C ARG A 100 -5.29 -1.76 20.37
N LEU A 101 -5.31 -2.72 21.26
CA LEU A 101 -6.30 -3.79 21.30
C LEU A 101 -7.15 -3.66 22.55
N LYS A 102 -8.42 -4.04 22.43
CA LYS A 102 -9.39 -4.08 23.52
C LYS A 102 -9.91 -5.50 23.67
N LEU A 103 -9.71 -6.06 24.84
CA LEU A 103 -10.24 -7.37 25.22
C LEU A 103 -11.39 -7.17 26.18
N PHE A 104 -12.54 -7.75 25.88
CA PHE A 104 -13.70 -7.75 26.76
C PHE A 104 -14.41 -9.09 26.76
N CYS A 105 -15.14 -9.36 27.86
CA CYS A 105 -15.97 -10.55 28.00
C CYS A 105 -17.41 -10.23 27.62
N THR A 106 -18.05 -11.12 26.88
CA THR A 106 -19.46 -11.00 26.49
C THR A 106 -20.37 -11.88 27.36
N ASP A 107 -19.78 -12.74 28.19
CA ASP A 107 -20.53 -13.69 29.03
C ASP A 107 -21.08 -13.01 30.28
N PRO A 108 -22.40 -13.04 30.53
CA PRO A 108 -23.01 -12.48 31.74
C PRO A 108 -22.59 -13.21 33.04
N GLU A 109 -22.05 -14.42 32.96
CA GLU A 109 -21.53 -15.12 34.15
C GLU A 109 -20.20 -14.56 34.65
N HIS A 110 -19.51 -13.75 33.83
CA HIS A 110 -18.22 -13.14 34.12
C HIS A 110 -18.28 -11.60 34.14
N GLU A 111 -19.32 -11.02 34.74
CA GLU A 111 -19.48 -9.55 34.88
C GLU A 111 -18.30 -8.88 35.59
N ASP A 112 -17.54 -9.62 36.38
CA ASP A 112 -16.35 -9.12 37.11
C ASP A 112 -15.11 -8.92 36.22
N PHE A 113 -15.17 -9.30 34.92
CA PHE A 113 -14.05 -9.13 34.01
C PHE A 113 -13.97 -7.67 33.53
N GLU A 114 -12.98 -6.94 33.99
CA GLU A 114 -12.70 -5.59 33.53
C GLU A 114 -12.20 -5.59 32.08
N THR A 115 -12.76 -4.69 31.26
CA THR A 115 -12.27 -4.49 29.90
C THR A 115 -10.81 -4.03 29.90
N ILE A 116 -9.95 -4.79 29.25
CA ILE A 116 -8.52 -4.49 29.14
C ILE A 116 -8.25 -3.80 27.82
N VAL A 117 -7.67 -2.60 27.88
CA VAL A 117 -7.16 -1.88 26.71
C VAL A 117 -5.65 -1.78 26.83
N GLN A 118 -4.93 -2.33 25.87
CA GLN A 118 -3.47 -2.39 25.91
C GLN A 118 -2.86 -2.16 24.53
N ASP A 119 -1.69 -1.50 24.52
CA ASP A 119 -0.85 -1.37 23.34
C ASP A 119 0.07 -2.60 23.23
N VAL A 120 -0.12 -3.35 22.15
CA VAL A 120 0.60 -4.61 21.89
C VAL A 120 1.64 -4.38 20.80
N TYR A 121 2.89 -4.72 21.08
CA TYR A 121 3.93 -4.74 20.07
C TYR A 121 3.76 -5.93 19.13
N LEU A 122 3.61 -5.67 17.84
CA LEU A 122 3.41 -6.69 16.81
C LEU A 122 4.71 -7.08 16.10
N GLY A 123 5.63 -6.14 15.97
CA GLY A 123 6.88 -6.37 15.24
C GLY A 123 7.48 -5.08 14.70
N THR A 124 8.44 -5.21 13.80
CA THR A 124 9.05 -4.09 13.09
C THR A 124 8.77 -4.18 11.60
N ILE A 125 8.48 -3.03 10.99
CA ILE A 125 8.28 -2.92 9.54
C ILE A 125 9.36 -2.02 8.96
N PRO A 126 10.02 -2.40 7.84
CA PRO A 126 10.93 -1.53 7.14
C PRO A 126 10.25 -0.21 6.78
N TYR A 127 10.96 0.90 6.99
CA TYR A 127 10.41 2.22 6.78
C TYR A 127 11.10 2.91 5.61
N MET A 128 10.31 3.53 4.74
CA MET A 128 10.79 4.21 3.54
C MET A 128 11.50 5.52 3.92
N THR A 129 12.60 5.80 3.26
CA THR A 129 13.31 7.08 3.35
C THR A 129 12.58 8.17 2.55
N ASN A 130 12.95 9.42 2.75
CA ASN A 130 12.38 10.54 1.99
C ASN A 130 12.68 10.46 0.47
N SER A 131 13.71 9.71 0.07
CA SER A 131 14.06 9.45 -1.33
C SER A 131 13.35 8.24 -1.94
N GLY A 132 12.37 7.66 -1.24
CA GLY A 132 11.60 6.50 -1.75
C GLY A 132 12.37 5.19 -1.71
N THR A 133 13.46 5.10 -0.95
CA THR A 133 14.28 3.89 -0.80
C THR A 133 14.00 3.19 0.54
N PHE A 134 14.34 1.90 0.62
CA PHE A 134 14.40 1.14 1.86
C PHE A 134 15.85 0.77 2.16
N VAL A 135 16.26 0.87 3.41
CA VAL A 135 17.56 0.38 3.85
C VAL A 135 17.38 -0.99 4.49
N ILE A 136 17.82 -2.03 3.79
CA ILE A 136 17.71 -3.43 4.22
C ILE A 136 19.12 -4.01 4.38
N ASN A 137 19.47 -4.42 5.59
CA ASN A 137 20.81 -4.94 5.91
C ASN A 137 21.95 -4.01 5.43
N GLY A 138 21.76 -2.69 5.58
CA GLY A 138 22.72 -1.66 5.18
C GLY A 138 22.73 -1.32 3.69
N ALA A 139 21.96 -2.00 2.85
CA ALA A 139 21.85 -1.72 1.43
C ALA A 139 20.58 -0.91 1.12
N GLU A 140 20.74 0.19 0.41
CA GLU A 140 19.59 0.94 -0.12
C GLU A 140 18.95 0.17 -1.27
N ARG A 141 17.64 -0.03 -1.18
CA ARG A 141 16.85 -0.77 -2.17
C ARG A 141 15.61 0.02 -2.56
N VAL A 142 15.21 -0.11 -3.80
CA VAL A 142 13.99 0.50 -4.36
C VAL A 142 13.06 -0.60 -4.85
N VAL A 143 11.79 -0.47 -4.54
CA VAL A 143 10.76 -1.33 -5.13
C VAL A 143 10.45 -0.80 -6.52
N VAL A 144 10.75 -1.59 -7.55
CA VAL A 144 10.49 -1.22 -8.94
C VAL A 144 9.11 -1.72 -9.38
N SER A 145 8.43 -0.91 -10.19
CA SER A 145 7.14 -1.30 -10.77
C SER A 145 7.31 -2.46 -11.75
N GLN A 146 6.43 -3.44 -11.66
CA GLN A 146 6.40 -4.59 -12.56
C GLN A 146 5.22 -4.47 -13.51
N LEU A 147 5.48 -4.60 -14.82
CA LEU A 147 4.45 -4.71 -15.81
C LEU A 147 3.89 -6.15 -15.82
N HIS A 148 2.62 -6.31 -15.55
CA HIS A 148 1.94 -7.60 -15.60
C HIS A 148 0.63 -7.49 -16.37
N ARG A 149 0.09 -8.64 -16.82
CA ARG A 149 -1.23 -8.66 -17.45
C ARG A 149 -2.30 -8.33 -16.41
N SER A 150 -3.24 -7.48 -16.81
CA SER A 150 -4.36 -7.12 -15.94
C SER A 150 -5.22 -8.35 -15.64
N PRO A 151 -5.71 -8.51 -14.41
CA PRO A 151 -6.72 -9.50 -14.10
C PRO A 151 -7.99 -9.23 -14.90
N GLY A 152 -8.66 -10.30 -15.33
CA GLY A 152 -9.92 -10.17 -16.09
C GLY A 152 -10.15 -11.34 -17.02
N VAL A 153 -11.18 -11.19 -17.87
CA VAL A 153 -11.54 -12.18 -18.90
C VAL A 153 -11.25 -11.59 -20.25
N PHE A 154 -10.49 -12.33 -21.06
CA PHE A 154 -10.09 -11.95 -22.41
C PHE A 154 -10.70 -12.92 -23.41
N PHE A 155 -11.42 -12.38 -24.39
CA PHE A 155 -12.05 -13.16 -25.44
C PHE A 155 -11.22 -13.08 -26.71
N GLY A 156 -11.07 -14.19 -27.38
CA GLY A 156 -10.37 -14.32 -28.65
C GLY A 156 -11.23 -15.01 -29.70
N GLN A 157 -10.94 -14.72 -30.98
CA GLN A 157 -11.52 -15.40 -32.12
C GLN A 157 -10.41 -15.83 -33.06
N SER A 158 -10.46 -17.04 -33.53
CA SER A 158 -9.56 -17.58 -34.55
C SER A 158 -10.36 -18.29 -35.65
N PHE A 159 -9.72 -18.56 -36.77
CA PHE A 159 -10.34 -19.31 -37.86
C PHE A 159 -9.59 -20.62 -38.07
N HIS A 160 -10.32 -21.70 -38.12
CA HIS A 160 -9.76 -22.97 -38.51
C HIS A 160 -9.49 -23.01 -40.01
N ALA A 161 -8.65 -23.92 -40.50
CA ALA A 161 -8.27 -24.05 -41.92
C ALA A 161 -9.48 -24.28 -42.85
N ASN A 162 -10.59 -24.85 -42.34
CA ASN A 162 -11.84 -25.04 -43.07
C ASN A 162 -12.79 -23.82 -43.05
N GLY A 163 -12.34 -22.66 -42.49
CA GLY A 163 -13.12 -21.43 -42.40
C GLY A 163 -14.06 -21.31 -41.21
N THR A 164 -14.16 -22.32 -40.34
CA THR A 164 -14.99 -22.29 -39.14
C THR A 164 -14.40 -21.33 -38.12
N LYS A 165 -15.26 -20.49 -37.50
CA LYS A 165 -14.87 -19.58 -36.44
C LYS A 165 -14.74 -20.33 -35.12
N LEU A 166 -13.61 -20.22 -34.48
CA LEU A 166 -13.34 -20.76 -33.15
C LEU A 166 -13.25 -19.60 -32.15
N TYR A 167 -13.78 -19.81 -30.98
CA TYR A 167 -13.78 -18.82 -29.92
C TYR A 167 -12.97 -19.34 -28.75
N SER A 168 -12.27 -18.42 -28.09
CA SER A 168 -11.54 -18.72 -26.86
C SER A 168 -11.85 -17.67 -25.80
N ALA A 169 -11.83 -18.09 -24.55
CA ALA A 169 -11.93 -17.18 -23.39
C ALA A 169 -10.84 -17.55 -22.40
N ARG A 170 -10.07 -16.55 -21.99
CA ARG A 170 -8.99 -16.72 -21.00
C ARG A 170 -9.31 -15.91 -19.76
N VAL A 171 -9.40 -16.57 -18.62
CA VAL A 171 -9.59 -15.94 -17.32
C VAL A 171 -8.24 -15.81 -16.66
N ILE A 172 -7.80 -14.59 -16.40
CA ILE A 172 -6.55 -14.26 -15.71
C ILE A 172 -6.89 -13.73 -14.34
N PRO A 173 -6.61 -14.48 -13.25
CA PRO A 173 -6.83 -13.98 -11.89
C PRO A 173 -5.69 -13.06 -11.46
N PHE A 174 -5.93 -12.25 -10.43
CA PHE A 174 -4.88 -11.46 -9.77
C PHE A 174 -3.80 -12.38 -9.17
N LYS A 175 -4.21 -13.50 -8.57
CA LYS A 175 -3.33 -14.51 -7.99
C LYS A 175 -3.93 -15.91 -8.24
N GLY A 176 -3.13 -16.83 -8.76
CA GLY A 176 -3.52 -18.21 -9.06
C GLY A 176 -3.27 -18.61 -10.51
N SER A 177 -3.78 -19.78 -10.91
CA SER A 177 -3.59 -20.34 -12.25
C SER A 177 -4.58 -19.73 -13.25
N TRP A 178 -4.15 -19.61 -14.49
CA TRP A 178 -5.01 -19.20 -15.59
C TRP A 178 -5.96 -20.33 -15.99
N ILE A 179 -7.18 -19.97 -16.39
CA ILE A 179 -8.16 -20.90 -16.97
C ILE A 179 -8.41 -20.46 -18.41
N GLU A 180 -8.30 -21.39 -19.32
CA GLU A 180 -8.53 -21.14 -20.74
C GLU A 180 -9.62 -22.09 -21.26
N PHE A 181 -10.62 -21.49 -21.92
CA PHE A 181 -11.68 -22.19 -22.62
C PHE A 181 -11.48 -21.97 -24.10
N ALA A 182 -11.55 -23.02 -24.87
CA ALA A 182 -11.48 -22.97 -26.32
C ALA A 182 -12.55 -23.87 -26.95
N THR A 183 -13.21 -23.38 -28.01
CA THR A 183 -14.10 -24.21 -28.82
C THR A 183 -13.29 -25.02 -29.81
N ASP A 184 -13.69 -26.27 -30.03
CA ASP A 184 -13.15 -27.17 -31.04
C ASP A 184 -14.18 -27.46 -32.10
N ILE A 185 -13.82 -28.15 -33.17
CA ILE A 185 -14.66 -28.43 -34.31
C ILE A 185 -15.52 -29.69 -34.09
N ASN A 186 -15.18 -30.53 -33.13
CA ASN A 186 -15.87 -31.80 -32.84
C ASN A 186 -17.11 -31.60 -32.00
#